data_810445eace496c42ff3277d7ffa5bb4c
#
_entry.id   810445eace496c42ff3277d7ffa5bb4c
#
_cell.length_a   1.000
_cell.length_b   1.000
_cell.length_c   1.000
_cell.angle_alpha   90.00
_cell.angle_beta   90.00
_cell.angle_gamma   90.00
#
_symmetry.space_group_name_H-M   'P 1'
#
loop_
_entity.id
_entity.type
_entity.pdbx_description
1 polymer ?
#
loop_
_entity_poly.entity_id
_entity_poly.type
_entity_poly.pdbx_seq_one_letter_code
_entity_poly.pdbx_strand_id
1 'polypeptide(L)'
;MALSEGEFQAEMAVDDDRFKQNTGLSLREQYLKYHPQVLSNFEDEMDKIWGRKWKANTNVGKLRTVLLHRPGPEFETIGQKTPFPPHESHLPAWRMAEKIALDEMVEDHLNLVDAYKAEGVEVVIRKPETNDPPYQVKAIYTDDVCHPGVYGQIILRMYDWIRKGEEKYTYQTLAELGCPVVGMIMDNGMAEGGSIGWLDEKHLIIGVHFPRSNTQEPEVMRANESGHRQYANIVKQQDPEVDIRLQPGYGSRIAASHYS
;
A
#
# COMPACT_ATOMS: atom_id res chain seq x y z
N MET A 1 13.35 13.46 17.93
CA MET A 1 14.20 13.11 19.06
C MET A 1 13.36 12.19 19.91
N ALA A 2 13.66 10.89 19.99
CA ALA A 2 12.92 9.99 20.85
C ALA A 2 13.37 10.24 22.31
N LEU A 3 12.40 10.40 23.20
CA LEU A 3 12.66 10.49 24.64
C LEU A 3 13.36 9.20 25.10
N SER A 4 14.32 9.31 26.00
CA SER A 4 14.90 8.12 26.63
C SER A 4 13.84 7.43 27.49
N GLU A 5 13.97 6.13 27.68
CA GLU A 5 13.03 5.34 28.50
C GLU A 5 12.87 5.89 29.93
N GLY A 6 13.91 6.52 30.47
CA GLY A 6 13.92 7.18 31.77
C GLY A 6 13.15 8.50 31.76
N GLU A 7 13.21 9.29 30.70
CA GLU A 7 12.45 10.54 30.55
C GLU A 7 10.95 10.26 30.37
N PHE A 8 10.60 9.24 29.60
CA PHE A 8 9.22 8.80 29.45
C PHE A 8 8.62 8.29 30.77
N GLN A 9 9.41 7.60 31.59
CA GLN A 9 8.97 7.15 32.91
C GLN A 9 8.83 8.31 33.90
N ALA A 10 9.64 9.37 33.81
CA ALA A 10 9.57 10.52 34.67
C ALA A 10 8.33 11.40 34.39
N GLU A 11 7.93 11.56 33.13
CA GLU A 11 6.71 12.30 32.76
C GLU A 11 5.41 11.57 33.18
N MET A 12 5.44 10.23 33.25
CA MET A 12 4.30 9.43 33.69
C MET A 12 4.17 9.36 35.22
N ALA A 13 5.16 9.80 35.98
CA ALA A 13 5.16 9.78 37.44
C ALA A 13 4.52 11.04 38.03
N VAL A 14 3.33 11.41 37.57
CA VAL A 14 2.50 12.38 38.33
C VAL A 14 1.90 11.64 39.52
N ASP A 15 2.63 11.65 40.63
CA ASP A 15 2.14 11.19 41.92
C ASP A 15 1.12 12.23 42.45
N ASP A 16 -0.10 12.14 41.94
CA ASP A 16 -1.17 12.98 42.42
C ASP A 16 -1.75 12.37 43.70
N ASP A 17 -1.35 12.90 44.86
CA ASP A 17 -1.80 12.46 46.17
C ASP A 17 -3.33 12.44 46.34
N ARG A 18 -4.07 13.15 45.50
CA ARG A 18 -5.54 13.11 45.50
C ARG A 18 -6.08 11.73 45.14
N PHE A 19 -5.38 10.95 44.36
CA PHE A 19 -5.79 9.59 43.98
C PHE A 19 -5.40 8.53 45.02
N LYS A 20 -4.40 8.81 45.87
CA LYS A 20 -4.01 7.89 46.96
C LYS A 20 -5.07 7.85 48.07
N GLN A 21 -5.84 8.94 48.28
CA GLN A 21 -6.78 9.05 49.38
C GLN A 21 -7.91 8.02 49.41
N ASN A 22 -8.33 7.51 48.25
CA ASN A 22 -9.45 6.56 48.16
C ASN A 22 -9.05 5.10 48.00
N THR A 23 -7.85 4.80 47.48
CA THR A 23 -7.44 3.45 47.15
C THR A 23 -6.12 3.00 47.80
N GLY A 24 -5.36 3.91 48.39
CA GLY A 24 -4.03 3.67 48.93
C GLY A 24 -2.97 3.38 47.86
N LEU A 25 -3.37 3.46 46.58
CA LEU A 25 -2.50 3.19 45.44
C LEU A 25 -2.20 4.47 44.67
N SER A 26 -0.99 4.64 44.19
CA SER A 26 -0.66 5.67 43.21
C SER A 26 -1.46 5.51 41.92
N LEU A 27 -1.60 6.57 41.14
CA LEU A 27 -2.28 6.53 39.86
C LEU A 27 -1.70 5.46 38.92
N ARG A 28 -0.36 5.31 38.92
CA ARG A 28 0.34 4.29 38.17
C ARG A 28 -0.02 2.88 38.63
N GLU A 29 -0.03 2.62 39.93
CA GLU A 29 -0.40 1.32 40.48
C GLU A 29 -1.86 0.97 40.20
N GLN A 30 -2.76 1.96 40.28
CA GLN A 30 -4.16 1.78 39.88
C GLN A 30 -4.26 1.45 38.41
N TYR A 31 -3.56 2.21 37.54
CA TYR A 31 -3.56 1.96 36.10
C TYR A 31 -3.06 0.54 35.78
N LEU A 32 -1.93 0.13 36.34
CA LEU A 32 -1.36 -1.21 36.09
C LEU A 32 -2.26 -2.33 36.64
N LYS A 33 -2.95 -2.09 37.72
CA LYS A 33 -3.89 -3.07 38.31
C LYS A 33 -5.13 -3.29 37.43
N TYR A 34 -5.68 -2.22 36.86
CA TYR A 34 -6.92 -2.28 36.09
C TYR A 34 -6.68 -2.41 34.56
N HIS A 35 -5.46 -2.14 34.13
CA HIS A 35 -5.01 -2.27 32.75
C HIS A 35 -3.74 -3.12 32.69
N PRO A 36 -3.83 -4.43 32.98
CA PRO A 36 -2.67 -5.29 32.86
C PRO A 36 -2.17 -5.20 31.41
N GLN A 37 -0.89 -4.87 31.25
CA GLN A 37 -0.27 -4.83 29.94
C GLN A 37 -0.14 -6.26 29.42
N VAL A 38 -1.08 -6.65 28.60
CA VAL A 38 -0.96 -7.86 27.78
C VAL A 38 -0.21 -7.43 26.53
N LEU A 39 1.07 -7.74 26.46
CA LEU A 39 1.83 -7.60 25.24
C LEU A 39 1.39 -8.72 24.29
N SER A 40 0.46 -8.42 23.40
CA SER A 40 0.15 -9.25 22.26
C SER A 40 0.90 -8.72 21.04
N ASN A 41 1.38 -9.61 20.17
CA ASN A 41 1.85 -9.19 18.87
C ASN A 41 0.65 -8.99 17.93
N PHE A 42 0.86 -8.21 16.86
CA PHE A 42 -0.21 -7.86 15.94
C PHE A 42 -0.79 -9.11 15.22
N GLU A 43 0.04 -10.13 14.98
CA GLU A 43 -0.41 -11.38 14.36
C GLU A 43 -1.45 -12.12 15.20
N ASP A 44 -1.26 -12.14 16.52
CA ASP A 44 -2.21 -12.80 17.45
C ASP A 44 -3.54 -12.06 17.56
N GLU A 45 -3.54 -10.76 17.26
CA GLU A 45 -4.74 -9.93 17.28
C GLU A 45 -5.57 -10.02 15.99
N MET A 46 -4.95 -10.42 14.87
CA MET A 46 -5.59 -10.34 13.55
C MET A 46 -6.92 -11.08 13.48
N ASP A 47 -6.99 -12.31 13.96
CA ASP A 47 -8.23 -13.11 13.92
C ASP A 47 -9.32 -12.52 14.81
N LYS A 48 -8.94 -11.93 15.96
CA LYS A 48 -9.88 -11.45 16.98
C LYS A 48 -10.39 -10.04 16.72
N ILE A 49 -9.51 -9.16 16.21
CA ILE A 49 -9.78 -7.73 16.05
C ILE A 49 -10.06 -7.40 14.58
N TRP A 50 -9.29 -7.99 13.66
CA TRP A 50 -9.37 -7.71 12.22
C TRP A 50 -10.18 -8.76 11.44
N GLY A 51 -10.77 -9.74 12.14
CA GLY A 51 -11.69 -10.74 11.61
C GLY A 51 -11.06 -11.89 10.84
N ARG A 52 -9.79 -11.77 10.41
CA ARG A 52 -9.02 -12.82 9.73
C ARG A 52 -7.53 -12.46 9.62
N LYS A 53 -6.70 -13.45 9.29
CA LYS A 53 -5.28 -13.21 9.00
C LYS A 53 -5.10 -12.57 7.62
N TRP A 54 -4.64 -11.35 7.61
CA TRP A 54 -4.36 -10.56 6.42
C TRP A 54 -2.89 -10.71 5.99
N LYS A 55 -2.48 -11.91 5.61
CA LYS A 55 -1.14 -12.17 5.07
C LYS A 55 -1.22 -12.36 3.56
N ALA A 56 -0.39 -11.63 2.81
CA ALA A 56 -0.27 -11.76 1.37
C ALA A 56 1.19 -11.59 0.90
N ASN A 57 2.15 -11.92 1.75
CA ASN A 57 3.59 -11.79 1.51
C ASN A 57 4.18 -12.99 0.73
N THR A 58 3.49 -13.42 -0.32
CA THR A 58 3.99 -14.42 -1.27
C THR A 58 3.23 -14.30 -2.59
N ASN A 59 3.95 -14.30 -3.70
CA ASN A 59 3.33 -14.25 -5.03
C ASN A 59 2.94 -15.64 -5.57
N VAL A 60 3.31 -16.71 -4.87
CA VAL A 60 3.05 -18.10 -5.30
C VAL A 60 2.08 -18.85 -4.39
N GLY A 61 1.57 -18.20 -3.36
CA GLY A 61 0.58 -18.75 -2.45
C GLY A 61 -0.80 -18.85 -3.10
N LYS A 62 -1.70 -19.64 -2.49
CA LYS A 62 -3.10 -19.69 -2.94
C LYS A 62 -3.76 -18.33 -2.77
N LEU A 63 -4.20 -17.72 -3.87
CA LEU A 63 -4.97 -16.48 -3.85
C LEU A 63 -6.32 -16.72 -3.16
N ARG A 64 -6.67 -15.88 -2.20
CA ARG A 64 -7.91 -15.96 -1.43
C ARG A 64 -8.80 -14.74 -1.58
N THR A 65 -8.19 -13.57 -1.68
CA THR A 65 -8.87 -12.29 -1.86
C THR A 65 -8.10 -11.46 -2.86
N VAL A 66 -8.78 -10.85 -3.81
CA VAL A 66 -8.19 -9.94 -4.80
C VAL A 66 -8.92 -8.62 -4.79
N LEU A 67 -8.17 -7.53 -4.86
CA LEU A 67 -8.70 -6.18 -5.06
C LEU A 67 -8.63 -5.84 -6.54
N LEU A 68 -9.77 -5.55 -7.13
CA LEU A 68 -9.89 -5.11 -8.53
C LEU A 68 -10.53 -3.73 -8.60
N HIS A 69 -10.31 -3.03 -9.69
CA HIS A 69 -11.04 -1.82 -10.05
C HIS A 69 -11.86 -2.07 -11.32
N ARG A 70 -13.15 -1.78 -11.25
CA ARG A 70 -14.01 -1.90 -12.41
C ARG A 70 -13.78 -0.71 -13.34
N PRO A 71 -13.52 -0.93 -14.65
CA PRO A 71 -13.45 0.16 -15.63
C PRO A 71 -14.70 1.02 -15.61
N GLY A 72 -14.52 2.33 -15.68
CA GLY A 72 -15.61 3.28 -15.55
C GLY A 72 -15.43 4.52 -16.43
N PRO A 73 -16.12 5.63 -16.11
CA PRO A 73 -16.11 6.86 -16.91
C PRO A 73 -14.72 7.50 -17.06
N GLU A 74 -13.74 7.14 -16.25
CA GLU A 74 -12.35 7.59 -16.38
C GLU A 74 -11.78 7.28 -17.77
N PHE A 75 -12.22 6.19 -18.40
CA PHE A 75 -11.79 5.82 -19.76
C PHE A 75 -12.35 6.75 -20.84
N GLU A 76 -13.43 7.45 -20.58
CA GLU A 76 -13.97 8.45 -21.51
C GLU A 76 -13.11 9.72 -21.56
N THR A 77 -12.23 9.91 -20.56
CA THR A 77 -11.30 11.04 -20.51
C THR A 77 -10.03 10.82 -21.33
N ILE A 78 -9.80 9.62 -21.86
CA ILE A 78 -8.66 9.31 -22.73
C ILE A 78 -8.65 10.23 -23.93
N GLY A 79 -7.50 10.90 -24.16
CA GLY A 79 -7.33 11.87 -25.21
C GLY A 79 -7.77 13.29 -24.86
N GLN A 80 -8.34 13.52 -23.68
CA GLN A 80 -8.62 14.87 -23.18
C GLN A 80 -7.36 15.48 -22.56
N LYS A 81 -7.28 16.81 -22.55
CA LYS A 81 -6.20 17.52 -21.86
C LYS A 81 -6.40 17.45 -20.36
N THR A 82 -5.35 17.08 -19.62
CA THR A 82 -5.39 17.20 -18.16
C THR A 82 -5.17 18.64 -17.73
N PRO A 83 -5.81 19.10 -16.64
CA PRO A 83 -5.55 20.43 -16.09
C PRO A 83 -4.26 20.52 -15.27
N PHE A 84 -3.46 19.46 -15.18
CA PHE A 84 -2.26 19.43 -14.35
C PHE A 84 -1.01 19.90 -15.11
N PRO A 85 -0.42 21.07 -14.78
CA PRO A 85 0.88 21.43 -15.28
C PRO A 85 1.97 20.50 -14.67
N PRO A 86 3.05 20.21 -15.39
CA PRO A 86 3.41 20.66 -16.74
C PRO A 86 3.00 19.67 -17.85
N HIS A 87 2.13 18.74 -17.59
CA HIS A 87 1.93 17.53 -18.38
C HIS A 87 0.59 17.46 -19.12
N GLU A 88 0.06 18.59 -19.53
CA GLU A 88 -1.15 18.64 -20.36
C GLU A 88 -1.13 17.74 -21.61
N SER A 89 0.10 17.32 -22.00
CA SER A 89 0.32 16.51 -23.22
C SER A 89 0.35 15.00 -22.97
N HIS A 90 0.25 14.52 -21.76
CA HIS A 90 0.54 13.11 -21.45
C HIS A 90 -0.64 12.14 -21.53
N LEU A 91 -1.87 12.58 -21.50
CA LEU A 91 -3.00 11.67 -21.71
C LEU A 91 -2.99 11.00 -23.08
N PRO A 92 -2.61 11.67 -24.19
CA PRO A 92 -2.46 11.01 -25.49
C PRO A 92 -1.28 10.03 -25.55
N ALA A 93 -0.23 10.24 -24.74
CA ALA A 93 0.97 9.41 -24.74
C ALA A 93 0.77 7.99 -24.17
N TRP A 94 -0.41 7.68 -23.69
CA TRP A 94 -0.70 6.42 -23.03
C TRP A 94 -0.82 5.22 -23.94
N ARG A 95 -0.23 5.24 -25.13
CA ARG A 95 -0.10 4.08 -26.03
C ARG A 95 -1.40 3.33 -26.31
N MET A 96 -2.54 3.89 -25.99
CA MET A 96 -3.80 3.40 -26.47
C MET A 96 -3.95 3.96 -27.88
N ALA A 97 -3.53 3.17 -28.85
CA ALA A 97 -3.55 3.56 -30.26
C ALA A 97 -4.99 3.85 -30.75
N GLU A 98 -5.99 3.32 -30.04
CA GLU A 98 -7.39 3.45 -30.36
C GLU A 98 -8.23 3.64 -29.10
N LYS A 99 -9.37 4.30 -29.24
CA LYS A 99 -10.36 4.41 -28.16
C LYS A 99 -10.94 3.02 -27.89
N ILE A 100 -10.67 2.47 -26.73
CA ILE A 100 -11.25 1.19 -26.32
C ILE A 100 -12.72 1.44 -25.96
N ALA A 101 -13.61 0.56 -26.41
CA ALA A 101 -15.00 0.61 -26.02
C ALA A 101 -15.15 0.26 -24.54
N LEU A 102 -15.76 1.15 -23.77
CA LEU A 102 -15.90 0.95 -22.31
C LEU A 102 -16.74 -0.29 -21.98
N ASP A 103 -17.75 -0.58 -22.77
CA ASP A 103 -18.61 -1.76 -22.63
C ASP A 103 -17.83 -3.07 -22.80
N GLU A 104 -16.91 -3.16 -23.78
CA GLU A 104 -16.02 -4.31 -23.95
C GLU A 104 -15.08 -4.48 -22.75
N MET A 105 -14.49 -3.39 -22.26
CA MET A 105 -13.64 -3.45 -21.05
C MET A 105 -14.41 -3.90 -19.82
N VAL A 106 -15.66 -3.47 -19.67
CA VAL A 106 -16.51 -3.88 -18.56
C VAL A 106 -16.87 -5.36 -18.68
N GLU A 107 -17.15 -5.85 -19.88
CA GLU A 107 -17.41 -7.28 -20.14
C GLU A 107 -16.18 -8.13 -19.78
N ASP A 108 -15.01 -7.74 -20.26
CA ASP A 108 -13.74 -8.42 -19.91
C ASP A 108 -13.48 -8.43 -18.41
N HIS A 109 -13.74 -7.31 -17.74
CA HIS A 109 -13.62 -7.23 -16.29
C HIS A 109 -14.60 -8.17 -15.57
N LEU A 110 -15.84 -8.27 -16.02
CA LEU A 110 -16.83 -9.18 -15.45
C LEU A 110 -16.41 -10.64 -15.65
N ASN A 111 -15.91 -10.99 -16.83
CA ASN A 111 -15.37 -12.33 -17.11
C ASN A 111 -14.19 -12.66 -16.18
N LEU A 112 -13.30 -11.70 -15.91
CA LEU A 112 -12.21 -11.87 -14.96
C LEU A 112 -12.72 -12.08 -13.53
N VAL A 113 -13.72 -11.29 -13.10
CA VAL A 113 -14.36 -11.44 -11.77
C VAL A 113 -14.99 -12.83 -11.62
N ASP A 114 -15.68 -13.31 -12.64
CA ASP A 114 -16.33 -14.62 -12.62
C ASP A 114 -15.30 -15.75 -12.60
N ALA A 115 -14.20 -15.62 -13.31
CA ALA A 115 -13.09 -16.58 -13.26
C ALA A 115 -12.49 -16.68 -11.84
N TYR A 116 -12.23 -15.55 -11.18
CA TYR A 116 -11.75 -15.56 -9.80
C TYR A 116 -12.75 -16.22 -8.84
N LYS A 117 -14.02 -15.87 -8.96
CA LYS A 117 -15.09 -16.47 -8.11
C LYS A 117 -15.23 -17.96 -8.33
N ALA A 118 -15.10 -18.45 -9.56
CA ALA A 118 -15.14 -19.87 -9.89
C ALA A 118 -14.01 -20.66 -9.18
N GLU A 119 -12.85 -20.02 -8.97
CA GLU A 119 -11.72 -20.58 -8.21
C GLU A 119 -11.84 -20.38 -6.68
N GLY A 120 -12.97 -19.86 -6.22
CA GLY A 120 -13.24 -19.60 -4.80
C GLY A 120 -12.48 -18.41 -4.23
N VAL A 121 -12.05 -17.48 -5.07
CA VAL A 121 -11.40 -16.22 -4.68
C VAL A 121 -12.45 -15.18 -4.35
N GLU A 122 -12.33 -14.54 -3.20
CA GLU A 122 -13.11 -13.36 -2.84
C GLU A 122 -12.67 -12.18 -3.70
N VAL A 123 -13.60 -11.59 -4.42
CA VAL A 123 -13.31 -10.40 -5.24
C VAL A 123 -13.85 -9.16 -4.55
N VAL A 124 -12.95 -8.23 -4.25
CA VAL A 124 -13.25 -6.91 -3.71
C VAL A 124 -13.11 -5.90 -4.83
N ILE A 125 -14.16 -5.14 -5.10
CA ILE A 125 -14.10 -4.06 -6.08
C ILE A 125 -13.78 -2.77 -5.35
N ARG A 126 -12.68 -2.14 -5.75
CA ARG A 126 -12.32 -0.81 -5.29
C ARG A 126 -13.48 0.14 -5.60
N LYS A 127 -13.81 1.00 -4.67
CA LYS A 127 -14.87 1.99 -4.87
C LYS A 127 -14.60 2.80 -6.13
N PRO A 128 -15.65 3.03 -6.94
CA PRO A 128 -15.55 3.91 -8.08
C PRO A 128 -15.13 5.29 -7.57
N GLU A 129 -14.28 5.92 -8.35
CA GLU A 129 -13.90 7.28 -8.09
C GLU A 129 -15.13 8.17 -8.19
N THR A 130 -15.33 8.97 -7.18
CA THR A 130 -16.16 10.15 -7.33
C THR A 130 -15.36 11.15 -8.16
N ASN A 131 -15.96 11.85 -9.05
CA ASN A 131 -15.46 12.80 -10.05
C ASN A 131 -14.19 13.65 -9.77
N ASP A 132 -13.34 13.30 -8.79
CA ASP A 132 -12.21 14.12 -8.36
C ASP A 132 -11.00 13.27 -7.96
N PRO A 133 -9.96 13.18 -8.76
CA PRO A 133 -9.81 13.67 -10.14
C PRO A 133 -10.36 12.66 -11.18
N PRO A 134 -10.96 13.15 -12.26
CA PRO A 134 -11.63 12.30 -13.25
C PRO A 134 -10.69 11.52 -14.17
N TYR A 135 -9.38 11.51 -13.93
CA TYR A 135 -8.35 11.07 -14.89
C TYR A 135 -7.69 9.75 -14.54
N GLN A 136 -8.13 9.03 -13.53
CA GLN A 136 -7.42 7.86 -13.03
C GLN A 136 -7.62 6.63 -13.93
N VAL A 137 -7.35 6.79 -15.21
CA VAL A 137 -7.50 5.75 -16.26
C VAL A 137 -6.64 4.50 -16.02
N LYS A 138 -5.68 4.58 -15.10
CA LYS A 138 -4.83 3.45 -14.71
C LYS A 138 -5.25 2.78 -13.40
N ALA A 139 -6.34 3.20 -12.82
CA ALA A 139 -6.85 2.65 -11.58
C ALA A 139 -7.13 1.13 -11.63
N ILE A 140 -7.25 0.57 -12.81
CA ILE A 140 -7.33 -0.89 -13.03
C ILE A 140 -6.07 -1.65 -12.57
N TYR A 141 -4.91 -0.97 -12.46
CA TYR A 141 -3.68 -1.56 -11.96
C TYR A 141 -3.58 -1.40 -10.43
N THR A 142 -4.41 -2.13 -9.72
CA THR A 142 -4.57 -2.00 -8.25
C THR A 142 -3.33 -2.40 -7.47
N ASP A 143 -2.47 -3.26 -7.99
CA ASP A 143 -1.20 -3.66 -7.38
C ASP A 143 -0.21 -2.48 -7.28
N ASP A 144 -0.27 -1.55 -8.21
CA ASP A 144 0.65 -0.40 -8.22
C ASP A 144 0.40 0.57 -7.06
N VAL A 145 -0.83 0.65 -6.55
CA VAL A 145 -1.24 1.63 -5.53
C VAL A 145 -1.23 1.08 -4.11
N CYS A 146 -1.32 -0.23 -3.93
CA CYS A 146 -1.12 -0.88 -2.65
C CYS A 146 -0.43 -2.22 -2.86
N HIS A 147 0.48 -2.54 -1.96
CA HIS A 147 1.26 -3.76 -2.05
C HIS A 147 1.30 -4.47 -0.68
N PRO A 148 1.30 -5.80 -0.64
CA PRO A 148 1.28 -6.53 0.60
C PRO A 148 2.50 -6.25 1.49
N GLY A 149 2.23 -5.88 2.75
CA GLY A 149 3.18 -6.06 3.84
C GLY A 149 3.09 -7.46 4.44
N VAL A 150 3.67 -7.68 5.61
CA VAL A 150 3.61 -8.99 6.29
C VAL A 150 2.21 -9.22 6.87
N TYR A 151 1.61 -8.20 7.49
CA TYR A 151 0.34 -8.33 8.23
C TYR A 151 -0.77 -7.39 7.73
N GLY A 152 -0.74 -7.02 6.47
CA GLY A 152 -1.73 -6.12 5.88
C GLY A 152 -1.19 -5.46 4.63
N GLN A 153 -1.83 -4.37 4.19
CA GLN A 153 -1.46 -3.65 2.99
C GLN A 153 -0.64 -2.40 3.31
N ILE A 154 0.30 -2.09 2.44
CA ILE A 154 1.05 -0.83 2.45
C ILE A 154 0.53 0.01 1.29
N ILE A 155 0.04 1.21 1.58
CA ILE A 155 -0.39 2.15 0.54
C ILE A 155 0.86 2.78 -0.06
N LEU A 156 0.96 2.68 -1.38
CA LEU A 156 2.05 3.22 -2.15
C LEU A 156 1.71 4.63 -2.65
N ARG A 157 2.73 5.42 -3.01
CA ARG A 157 2.55 6.76 -3.51
C ARG A 157 2.95 6.82 -4.98
N MET A 158 1.97 7.10 -5.82
CA MET A 158 2.11 7.08 -7.26
C MET A 158 3.07 8.15 -7.78
N TYR A 159 3.90 7.79 -8.75
CA TYR A 159 4.79 8.71 -9.44
C TYR A 159 4.02 9.62 -10.40
N ASP A 160 3.20 9.01 -11.24
CA ASP A 160 2.49 9.70 -12.32
C ASP A 160 1.34 10.56 -11.78
N TRP A 161 1.29 11.81 -12.23
CA TRP A 161 0.25 12.75 -11.82
C TRP A 161 -1.17 12.29 -12.10
N ILE A 162 -1.39 11.58 -13.20
CA ILE A 162 -2.72 11.07 -13.57
C ILE A 162 -3.20 9.95 -12.63
N ARG A 163 -2.29 9.40 -11.81
CA ARG A 163 -2.59 8.36 -10.83
C ARG A 163 -2.67 8.86 -9.40
N LYS A 164 -2.25 10.11 -9.16
CA LYS A 164 -2.31 10.69 -7.82
C LYS A 164 -3.74 10.79 -7.35
N GLY A 165 -3.97 10.32 -6.10
CA GLY A 165 -5.28 10.24 -5.50
C GLY A 165 -5.90 8.84 -5.56
N GLU A 166 -5.34 7.89 -6.34
CA GLU A 166 -5.75 6.48 -6.28
C GLU A 166 -5.58 5.91 -4.87
N GLU A 167 -4.57 6.40 -4.14
CA GLU A 167 -4.25 6.02 -2.77
C GLU A 167 -5.42 6.23 -1.81
N LYS A 168 -6.12 7.35 -1.96
CA LYS A 168 -7.27 7.72 -1.12
C LYS A 168 -8.40 6.69 -1.21
N TYR A 169 -8.78 6.31 -2.40
CA TYR A 169 -9.88 5.37 -2.64
C TYR A 169 -9.50 3.93 -2.29
N THR A 170 -8.26 3.57 -2.55
CA THR A 170 -7.72 2.27 -2.16
C THR A 170 -7.69 2.15 -0.63
N TYR A 171 -7.18 3.16 0.08
CA TYR A 171 -7.21 3.20 1.54
C TYR A 171 -8.64 3.06 2.09
N GLN A 172 -9.58 3.83 1.54
CA GLN A 172 -10.98 3.76 1.97
C GLN A 172 -11.55 2.36 1.78
N THR A 173 -11.32 1.72 0.64
CA THR A 173 -11.80 0.38 0.35
C THR A 173 -11.21 -0.65 1.32
N LEU A 174 -9.90 -0.59 1.60
CA LEU A 174 -9.23 -1.48 2.54
C LEU A 174 -9.76 -1.30 3.97
N ALA A 175 -9.97 -0.05 4.40
CA ALA A 175 -10.53 0.26 5.71
C ALA A 175 -11.95 -0.30 5.88
N GLU A 176 -12.81 -0.14 4.89
CA GLU A 176 -14.18 -0.69 4.90
C GLU A 176 -14.21 -2.22 4.84
N LEU A 177 -13.23 -2.84 4.18
CA LEU A 177 -13.04 -4.28 4.16
C LEU A 177 -12.55 -4.83 5.51
N GLY A 178 -12.06 -3.95 6.40
CA GLY A 178 -11.39 -4.34 7.63
C GLY A 178 -9.97 -4.87 7.42
N CYS A 179 -9.35 -4.57 6.26
CA CYS A 179 -7.97 -4.93 6.00
C CYS A 179 -7.01 -3.93 6.66
N PRO A 180 -6.07 -4.38 7.50
CA PRO A 180 -5.10 -3.48 8.10
C PRO A 180 -4.27 -2.76 7.04
N VAL A 181 -4.18 -1.44 7.14
CA VAL A 181 -3.18 -0.65 6.44
C VAL A 181 -2.00 -0.45 7.39
N VAL A 182 -0.93 -1.20 7.16
CA VAL A 182 0.22 -1.28 8.07
C VAL A 182 1.28 -0.22 7.81
N GLY A 183 1.07 0.59 6.78
CA GLY A 183 1.92 1.74 6.47
C GLY A 183 1.51 2.44 5.18
N MET A 184 2.07 3.63 4.99
CA MET A 184 1.89 4.43 3.77
C MET A 184 3.22 5.08 3.37
N ILE A 185 3.47 5.16 2.06
CA ILE A 185 4.59 5.93 1.53
C ILE A 185 4.18 7.40 1.48
N MET A 186 4.95 8.25 2.14
CA MET A 186 4.60 9.65 2.36
C MET A 186 5.72 10.60 1.89
N ASP A 187 5.44 11.89 2.01
CA ASP A 187 6.38 12.98 1.76
C ASP A 187 6.96 12.93 0.34
N ASN A 188 8.28 12.95 0.21
CA ASN A 188 8.99 12.85 -1.07
C ASN A 188 9.19 11.40 -1.56
N GLY A 189 8.75 10.39 -0.77
CA GLY A 189 8.80 8.99 -1.18
C GLY A 189 7.83 8.72 -2.32
N MET A 190 8.25 7.90 -3.28
CA MET A 190 7.43 7.36 -4.36
C MET A 190 7.74 5.89 -4.54
N ALA A 191 6.71 5.06 -4.63
CA ALA A 191 6.82 3.65 -4.94
C ALA A 191 5.54 3.17 -5.62
N GLU A 192 5.67 2.25 -6.56
CA GLU A 192 4.57 1.55 -7.21
C GLU A 192 4.82 0.04 -7.13
N GLY A 193 3.76 -0.77 -6.98
CA GLY A 193 3.85 -2.20 -6.74
C GLY A 193 4.61 -2.98 -7.81
N GLY A 194 4.52 -2.54 -9.07
CA GLY A 194 5.26 -3.16 -10.17
C GLY A 194 6.79 -3.15 -10.02
N SER A 195 7.35 -2.48 -9.01
CA SER A 195 8.77 -2.54 -8.66
C SER A 195 9.08 -3.41 -7.43
N ILE A 196 8.08 -4.04 -6.84
CA ILE A 196 8.19 -4.77 -5.58
C ILE A 196 7.63 -6.18 -5.78
N GLY A 197 8.30 -7.19 -5.25
CA GLY A 197 7.85 -8.57 -5.38
C GLY A 197 8.26 -9.47 -4.22
N TRP A 198 7.31 -10.19 -3.65
CA TRP A 198 7.56 -11.24 -2.68
C TRP A 198 7.87 -12.56 -3.39
N LEU A 199 9.07 -13.08 -3.19
CA LEU A 199 9.42 -14.42 -3.70
C LEU A 199 8.75 -15.52 -2.85
N ASP A 200 8.79 -15.33 -1.56
CA ASP A 200 8.14 -16.13 -0.54
C ASP A 200 7.94 -15.30 0.74
N GLU A 201 7.46 -15.91 1.81
CA GLU A 201 7.12 -15.22 3.06
C GLU A 201 8.30 -14.50 3.73
N LYS A 202 9.54 -14.80 3.34
CA LYS A 202 10.77 -14.26 3.96
C LYS A 202 11.67 -13.50 2.98
N HIS A 203 11.39 -13.54 1.68
CA HIS A 203 12.25 -12.92 0.69
C HIS A 203 11.49 -11.91 -0.17
N LEU A 204 11.89 -10.66 -0.04
CA LEU A 204 11.34 -9.53 -0.76
C LEU A 204 12.38 -8.95 -1.71
N ILE A 205 11.98 -8.73 -2.96
CA ILE A 205 12.79 -8.01 -3.95
C ILE A 205 12.20 -6.63 -4.19
N ILE A 206 13.04 -5.62 -4.17
CA ILE A 206 12.71 -4.25 -4.58
C ILE A 206 13.59 -3.87 -5.75
N GLY A 207 12.97 -3.60 -6.90
CA GLY A 207 13.64 -3.09 -8.08
C GLY A 207 14.06 -1.64 -7.88
N VAL A 208 15.35 -1.36 -7.91
CA VAL A 208 15.87 0.00 -7.76
C VAL A 208 16.31 0.54 -9.11
N HIS A 209 15.97 1.80 -9.33
CA HIS A 209 16.37 2.53 -10.52
C HIS A 209 17.70 3.25 -10.25
N PHE A 210 18.71 2.92 -11.04
CA PHE A 210 19.96 3.69 -11.02
C PHE A 210 19.95 4.70 -12.18
N PRO A 211 20.36 5.95 -11.95
CA PRO A 211 20.53 6.90 -13.04
C PRO A 211 21.54 6.34 -14.04
N ARG A 212 21.20 6.42 -15.32
CA ARG A 212 22.17 6.09 -16.38
C ARG A 212 23.35 7.05 -16.26
N SER A 213 24.55 6.51 -16.29
CA SER A 213 25.80 7.23 -16.09
C SER A 213 26.05 8.42 -17.05
N ASN A 214 25.23 8.60 -18.09
CA ASN A 214 25.39 9.61 -19.13
C ASN A 214 24.23 10.63 -19.20
N THR A 215 23.26 10.59 -18.29
CA THR A 215 22.19 11.60 -18.23
C THR A 215 22.30 12.35 -16.92
N GLN A 216 22.26 13.68 -16.99
CA GLN A 216 22.37 14.57 -15.82
C GLN A 216 21.11 14.54 -14.94
N GLU A 217 20.04 13.90 -15.36
CA GLU A 217 18.82 13.76 -14.59
C GLU A 217 18.56 12.30 -14.20
N PRO A 218 18.25 12.03 -12.93
CA PRO A 218 17.80 10.70 -12.55
C PRO A 218 16.45 10.44 -13.22
N GLU A 219 16.39 9.51 -14.16
CA GLU A 219 15.11 8.98 -14.64
C GLU A 219 14.44 8.24 -13.47
N VAL A 220 13.72 8.96 -12.65
CA VAL A 220 12.86 8.36 -11.64
C VAL A 220 11.64 7.82 -12.37
N MET A 221 11.57 6.51 -12.56
CA MET A 221 10.36 5.86 -13.04
C MET A 221 9.77 5.02 -11.93
N ARG A 222 8.52 5.28 -11.56
CA ARG A 222 7.68 4.55 -10.61
C ARG A 222 8.11 4.58 -9.14
N ALA A 223 9.39 4.74 -8.83
CA ALA A 223 9.87 4.73 -7.46
C ALA A 223 11.15 5.54 -7.29
N ASN A 224 11.40 6.01 -6.08
CA ASN A 224 12.66 6.63 -5.71
C ASN A 224 13.23 5.98 -4.43
N GLU A 225 14.48 6.32 -4.11
CA GLU A 225 15.17 5.77 -2.94
C GLU A 225 14.39 6.00 -1.64
N SER A 226 13.78 7.17 -1.46
CA SER A 226 12.97 7.47 -0.28
C SER A 226 11.76 6.53 -0.15
N GLY A 227 11.04 6.29 -1.24
CA GLY A 227 9.90 5.37 -1.25
C GLY A 227 10.31 3.94 -0.94
N HIS A 228 11.39 3.46 -1.55
CA HIS A 228 11.91 2.11 -1.28
C HIS A 228 12.37 1.93 0.16
N ARG A 229 13.04 2.94 0.74
CA ARG A 229 13.46 2.90 2.15
C ARG A 229 12.26 2.90 3.09
N GLN A 230 11.26 3.71 2.83
CA GLN A 230 10.03 3.73 3.62
C GLN A 230 9.34 2.36 3.57
N TYR A 231 9.17 1.78 2.38
CA TYR A 231 8.56 0.46 2.22
C TYR A 231 9.35 -0.62 2.98
N ALA A 232 10.66 -0.66 2.79
CA ALA A 232 11.54 -1.62 3.47
C ALA A 232 11.46 -1.48 5.00
N ASN A 233 11.42 -0.26 5.53
CA ASN A 233 11.29 0.00 6.95
C ASN A 233 9.94 -0.48 7.51
N ILE A 234 8.85 -0.25 6.79
CA ILE A 234 7.51 -0.72 7.18
C ILE A 234 7.49 -2.25 7.26
N VAL A 235 8.08 -2.94 6.28
CA VAL A 235 8.18 -4.41 6.29
C VAL A 235 9.04 -4.90 7.45
N LYS A 236 10.20 -4.30 7.68
CA LYS A 236 11.12 -4.67 8.77
C LYS A 236 10.55 -4.41 10.17
N GLN A 237 9.67 -3.43 10.32
CA GLN A 237 8.95 -3.20 11.58
C GLN A 237 7.95 -4.31 11.89
N GLN A 238 7.37 -4.92 10.86
CA GLN A 238 6.44 -6.05 11.01
C GLN A 238 7.18 -7.36 11.24
N ASP A 239 8.25 -7.60 10.49
CA ASP A 239 9.09 -8.79 10.60
C ASP A 239 10.56 -8.44 10.29
N PRO A 240 11.41 -8.32 11.32
CA PRO A 240 12.84 -8.02 11.16
C PRO A 240 13.62 -9.08 10.38
N GLU A 241 13.11 -10.32 10.30
CA GLU A 241 13.79 -11.44 9.65
C GLU A 241 13.59 -11.48 8.13
N VAL A 242 12.69 -10.67 7.57
CA VAL A 242 12.49 -10.62 6.11
C VAL A 242 13.78 -10.19 5.42
N ASP A 243 14.31 -11.02 4.52
CA ASP A 243 15.47 -10.66 3.68
C ASP A 243 14.97 -9.74 2.54
N ILE A 244 15.42 -8.50 2.55
CA ILE A 244 15.05 -7.50 1.53
C ILE A 244 16.23 -7.30 0.60
N ARG A 245 16.06 -7.65 -0.67
CA ARG A 245 17.07 -7.50 -1.70
C ARG A 245 16.74 -6.37 -2.66
N LEU A 246 17.68 -5.46 -2.80
CA LEU A 246 17.62 -4.40 -3.80
C LEU A 246 18.18 -4.95 -5.10
N GLN A 247 17.34 -5.06 -6.11
CA GLN A 247 17.71 -5.54 -7.43
C GLN A 247 17.94 -4.36 -8.38
N PRO A 248 19.16 -4.16 -8.89
CA PRO A 248 19.39 -3.19 -9.95
C PRO A 248 18.58 -3.56 -11.18
N GLY A 249 17.74 -2.66 -11.65
CA GLY A 249 16.88 -2.89 -12.79
C GLY A 249 17.09 -1.85 -13.90
N TYR A 250 17.09 -2.30 -15.13
CA TYR A 250 16.93 -1.44 -16.30
C TYR A 250 15.44 -1.30 -16.59
N GLY A 251 14.80 -0.29 -15.99
CA GLY A 251 13.41 0.02 -16.29
C GLY A 251 12.39 -1.08 -15.89
N SER A 252 11.12 -0.72 -15.92
CA SER A 252 9.97 -1.53 -15.52
C SER A 252 9.77 -2.89 -16.25
N ARG A 253 10.68 -3.27 -17.14
CA ARG A 253 10.60 -4.54 -17.89
C ARG A 253 11.12 -5.76 -17.12
N ILE A 254 11.87 -5.58 -16.03
CA ILE A 254 12.52 -6.70 -15.34
C ILE A 254 11.59 -7.35 -14.32
N ALA A 255 10.75 -6.60 -13.65
CA ALA A 255 9.78 -7.20 -12.72
C ALA A 255 8.73 -8.05 -13.43
N ALA A 256 8.33 -7.67 -14.66
CA ALA A 256 7.32 -8.40 -15.42
C ALA A 256 7.88 -9.61 -16.21
N SER A 257 9.20 -9.71 -16.42
CA SER A 257 9.79 -10.78 -17.23
C SER A 257 10.21 -12.02 -16.44
N HIS A 258 10.09 -12.01 -15.13
CA HIS A 258 10.47 -13.14 -14.28
C HIS A 258 9.26 -13.93 -13.74
N TYR A 259 8.04 -13.55 -14.14
CA TYR A 259 6.80 -14.20 -13.72
C TYR A 259 5.91 -14.64 -14.90
N SER A 260 6.53 -15.02 -16.02
CA SER A 260 5.84 -15.71 -17.11
C SER A 260 6.10 -17.20 -17.07
#